data_8a43a219fb9b727ae918e5fcc83169e8
#
_entry.id   8a43a219fb9b727ae918e5fcc83169e8
#
_cell.length_a   1.000
_cell.length_b   1.000
_cell.length_c   1.000
_cell.angle_alpha   90.00
_cell.angle_beta   90.00
_cell.angle_gamma   90.00
#
_symmetry.space_group_name_H-M   'P 1'
#
loop_
_entity.id
_entity.type
_entity.pdbx_description
1 polymer ?
#
loop_
_entity_poly.entity_id
_entity_poly.type
_entity_poly.pdbx_seq_one_letter_code
_entity_poly.pdbx_strand_id
1 'polypeptide(L)'
;MSDTSAIITAFTAEQVVRLTGLTMGQLAYWDKSGFFAPQYSTGAHRSPYSRIYSFKDVVGLRTLRDLRGKHGVSLPHLRGVAGKLANYSTTPWADIKLWVWNRKVVFNEPETSKDREVATSQYVMFSLASVEREVESLVATMRERSENDIGKTERHRYIARNALVVAGTRIRVDAVQGYLDAGYSVDHILSEYPSLQRRDVEAIAAGGTKLAVA
;
A
#
# COMPACT_ATOMS: atom_id res chain seq x y z
N MET A 1 -10.54 -0.99 -26.76
CA MET A 1 -9.12 -0.67 -26.51
C MET A 1 -9.06 -0.31 -25.04
N SER A 2 -8.65 -1.24 -24.21
CA SER A 2 -8.70 -1.11 -22.75
C SER A 2 -7.63 -0.13 -22.31
N ASP A 3 -8.07 0.97 -21.74
CA ASP A 3 -7.22 1.94 -21.07
C ASP A 3 -6.54 1.25 -19.88
N THR A 4 -5.30 0.86 -20.08
CA THR A 4 -4.46 0.32 -19.00
C THR A 4 -4.07 1.51 -18.12
N SER A 5 -5.02 1.94 -17.30
CA SER A 5 -4.77 2.87 -16.20
C SER A 5 -3.51 2.41 -15.46
N ALA A 6 -2.45 3.20 -15.56
CA ALA A 6 -1.17 2.90 -14.93
C ALA A 6 -1.38 2.64 -13.44
N ILE A 7 -1.41 1.37 -13.06
CA ILE A 7 -1.49 0.94 -11.67
C ILE A 7 -0.27 1.54 -10.99
N ILE A 8 -0.48 2.26 -9.89
CA ILE A 8 0.64 2.69 -9.06
C ILE A 8 1.38 1.43 -8.62
N THR A 9 2.56 1.24 -9.15
CA THR A 9 3.37 0.05 -8.89
C THR A 9 4.29 0.22 -7.68
N ALA A 10 4.27 1.40 -7.06
CA ALA A 10 5.20 1.76 -6.00
C ALA A 10 4.46 2.40 -4.81
N PHE A 11 4.62 1.80 -3.61
CA PHE A 11 3.97 2.23 -2.38
C PHE A 11 4.99 2.53 -1.29
N THR A 12 4.76 3.59 -0.51
CA THR A 12 5.53 3.86 0.71
C THR A 12 5.09 2.96 1.86
N ALA A 13 5.91 2.82 2.89
CA ALA A 13 5.56 2.03 4.06
C ALA A 13 4.25 2.48 4.73
N GLU A 14 3.97 3.79 4.75
CA GLU A 14 2.71 4.34 5.29
C GLU A 14 1.49 3.90 4.48
N GLN A 15 1.60 3.93 3.15
CA GLN A 15 0.53 3.44 2.27
C GLN A 15 0.32 1.93 2.47
N VAL A 16 1.41 1.17 2.60
CA VAL A 16 1.34 -0.27 2.87
C VAL A 16 0.62 -0.57 4.19
N VAL A 17 0.92 0.17 5.26
CA VAL A 17 0.21 0.05 6.54
C VAL A 17 -1.30 0.25 6.38
N ARG A 18 -1.71 1.29 5.65
CA ARG A 18 -3.13 1.57 5.38
C ARG A 18 -3.80 0.49 4.54
N LEU A 19 -3.11 -0.02 3.51
CA LEU A 19 -3.64 -1.04 2.60
C LEU A 19 -3.71 -2.43 3.24
N THR A 20 -2.74 -2.78 4.07
CA THR A 20 -2.60 -4.12 4.61
C THR A 20 -3.20 -4.27 6.01
N GLY A 21 -3.28 -3.17 6.77
CA GLY A 21 -3.65 -3.19 8.19
C GLY A 21 -2.54 -3.72 9.10
N LEU A 22 -1.30 -3.82 8.60
CA LEU A 22 -0.11 -4.08 9.41
C LEU A 22 0.34 -2.80 10.11
N THR A 23 1.10 -2.93 11.18
CA THR A 23 1.73 -1.78 11.83
C THR A 23 3.10 -1.47 11.24
N MET A 24 3.58 -0.23 11.38
CA MET A 24 4.95 0.15 10.99
C MET A 24 6.00 -0.72 11.69
N GLY A 25 5.76 -1.07 12.96
CA GLY A 25 6.63 -1.95 13.73
C GLY A 25 6.70 -3.37 13.16
N GLN A 26 5.57 -3.90 12.69
CA GLN A 26 5.54 -5.23 12.05
C GLN A 26 6.30 -5.21 10.72
N LEU A 27 6.10 -4.20 9.87
CA LEU A 27 6.85 -4.07 8.62
C LEU A 27 8.35 -3.97 8.86
N ALA A 28 8.78 -3.09 9.79
CA ALA A 28 10.18 -2.92 10.13
C ALA A 28 10.80 -4.20 10.70
N TYR A 29 10.06 -4.93 11.56
CA TYR A 29 10.51 -6.18 12.12
C TYR A 29 10.65 -7.29 11.07
N TRP A 30 9.70 -7.41 10.14
CA TRP A 30 9.74 -8.42 9.09
C TRP A 30 10.89 -8.18 8.11
N ASP A 31 11.12 -6.92 7.74
CA ASP A 31 12.25 -6.52 6.91
C ASP A 31 13.59 -6.81 7.63
N LYS A 32 13.77 -6.30 8.85
CA LYS A 32 14.99 -6.51 9.64
C LYS A 32 15.30 -7.99 9.90
N SER A 33 14.25 -8.81 10.06
CA SER A 33 14.40 -10.24 10.31
C SER A 33 14.56 -11.09 9.04
N GLY A 34 14.59 -10.47 7.85
CA GLY A 34 14.67 -11.15 6.56
C GLY A 34 13.44 -11.99 6.20
N PHE A 35 12.31 -11.82 6.94
CA PHE A 35 11.09 -12.57 6.67
C PHE A 35 10.33 -12.05 5.45
N PHE A 36 10.26 -10.72 5.32
CA PHE A 36 9.68 -10.05 4.17
C PHE A 36 10.38 -8.72 3.95
N ALA A 37 11.09 -8.60 2.84
CA ALA A 37 11.75 -7.36 2.44
C ALA A 37 11.01 -6.75 1.24
N PRO A 38 10.91 -5.40 1.14
CA PRO A 38 10.34 -4.75 -0.02
C PRO A 38 11.19 -4.99 -1.26
N GLN A 39 10.54 -5.09 -2.42
CA GLN A 39 11.21 -5.33 -3.70
C GLN A 39 12.26 -4.25 -4.02
N TYR A 40 11.97 -3.01 -3.65
CA TYR A 40 12.86 -1.88 -3.88
C TYR A 40 13.33 -1.30 -2.55
N SER A 41 14.50 -1.74 -2.09
CA SER A 41 15.16 -1.22 -0.89
C SER A 41 16.45 -0.52 -1.30
N THR A 42 16.55 0.77 -1.02
CA THR A 42 17.85 1.47 -1.06
C THR A 42 18.48 1.40 0.32
N GLY A 43 19.75 1.03 0.42
CA GLY A 43 20.45 0.84 1.70
C GLY A 43 20.53 2.08 2.62
N ALA A 44 19.95 3.20 2.23
CA ALA A 44 19.88 4.43 3.02
C ALA A 44 18.70 4.37 4.02
N HIS A 45 18.88 3.67 5.13
CA HIS A 45 17.84 3.44 6.16
C HIS A 45 17.20 4.69 6.80
N ARG A 46 17.66 5.89 6.48
CA ARG A 46 17.17 7.16 7.04
C ARG A 46 16.27 7.97 6.11
N SER A 47 16.05 7.52 4.87
CA SER A 47 15.15 8.21 3.93
C SER A 47 13.74 7.62 4.03
N PRO A 48 12.67 8.43 4.02
CA PRO A 48 11.29 7.95 3.94
C PRO A 48 10.99 7.14 2.68
N TYR A 49 11.85 7.27 1.65
CA TYR A 49 11.79 6.51 0.40
C TYR A 49 12.79 5.36 0.34
N SER A 50 13.42 4.99 1.45
CA SER A 50 14.39 3.89 1.50
C SER A 50 13.74 2.51 1.27
N ARG A 51 12.43 2.43 1.45
CA ARG A 51 11.61 1.24 1.25
C ARG A 51 10.44 1.56 0.36
N ILE A 52 10.47 1.00 -0.84
CA ILE A 52 9.38 1.10 -1.82
C ILE A 52 8.86 -0.31 -2.06
N TYR A 53 7.57 -0.47 -1.91
CA TYR A 53 6.86 -1.73 -2.07
C TYR A 53 6.17 -1.76 -3.42
N SER A 54 6.26 -2.88 -4.13
CA SER A 54 5.49 -3.14 -5.34
C SER A 54 4.04 -3.49 -5.00
N PHE A 55 3.16 -3.53 -6.00
CA PHE A 55 1.79 -4.02 -5.82
C PHE A 55 1.78 -5.46 -5.31
N LYS A 56 2.64 -6.33 -5.85
CA LYS A 56 2.79 -7.71 -5.38
C LYS A 56 3.26 -7.80 -3.94
N ASP A 57 4.13 -6.90 -3.48
CA ASP A 57 4.51 -6.83 -2.07
C ASP A 57 3.30 -6.51 -1.18
N VAL A 58 2.45 -5.58 -1.61
CA VAL A 58 1.22 -5.23 -0.86
C VAL A 58 0.27 -6.42 -0.79
N VAL A 59 0.04 -7.11 -1.91
CA VAL A 59 -0.79 -8.34 -1.94
C VAL A 59 -0.19 -9.40 -1.02
N GLY A 60 1.11 -9.67 -1.11
CA GLY A 60 1.81 -10.65 -0.27
C GLY A 60 1.73 -10.32 1.22
N LEU A 61 1.93 -9.05 1.60
CA LEU A 61 1.82 -8.58 2.98
C LEU A 61 0.38 -8.69 3.50
N ARG A 62 -0.62 -8.40 2.66
CA ARG A 62 -2.03 -8.60 3.00
C ARG A 62 -2.35 -10.07 3.21
N THR A 63 -1.86 -10.94 2.32
CA THR A 63 -1.96 -12.40 2.46
C THR A 63 -1.38 -12.87 3.80
N LEU A 64 -0.17 -12.46 4.14
CA LEU A 64 0.47 -12.81 5.40
C LEU A 64 -0.32 -12.31 6.63
N ARG A 65 -0.84 -11.09 6.55
CA ARG A 65 -1.67 -10.53 7.60
C ARG A 65 -2.94 -11.37 7.81
N ASP A 66 -3.59 -11.77 6.73
CA ASP A 66 -4.83 -12.55 6.79
C ASP A 66 -4.58 -13.99 7.25
N LEU A 67 -3.50 -14.62 6.80
CA LEU A 67 -3.08 -15.94 7.29
C LEU A 67 -2.84 -15.92 8.81
N ARG A 68 -2.24 -14.85 9.33
CA ARG A 68 -2.02 -14.71 10.78
C ARG A 68 -3.29 -14.33 11.54
N GLY A 69 -4.01 -13.34 11.06
CA GLY A 69 -5.14 -12.73 11.77
C GLY A 69 -6.41 -13.53 11.65
N LYS A 70 -6.81 -13.91 10.43
CA LYS A 70 -8.06 -14.63 10.18
C LYS A 70 -7.91 -16.13 10.38
N HIS A 71 -6.75 -16.70 10.03
CA HIS A 71 -6.54 -18.15 10.04
C HIS A 71 -5.65 -18.66 11.18
N GLY A 72 -5.12 -17.76 12.02
CA GLY A 72 -4.34 -18.11 13.20
C GLY A 72 -3.03 -18.83 12.92
N VAL A 73 -2.45 -18.67 11.72
CA VAL A 73 -1.17 -19.29 11.34
C VAL A 73 -0.02 -18.63 12.09
N SER A 74 0.85 -19.45 12.71
CA SER A 74 1.96 -18.92 13.48
C SER A 74 3.08 -18.34 12.61
N LEU A 75 3.77 -17.31 13.09
CA LEU A 75 4.90 -16.72 12.38
C LEU A 75 6.07 -17.69 12.14
N PRO A 76 6.45 -18.55 13.10
CA PRO A 76 7.46 -19.58 12.84
C PRO A 76 7.08 -20.51 11.69
N HIS A 77 5.81 -20.92 11.62
CA HIS A 77 5.34 -21.75 10.50
C HIS A 77 5.42 -21.00 9.16
N LEU A 78 4.98 -19.74 9.10
CA LEU A 78 5.08 -18.92 7.90
C LEU A 78 6.52 -18.74 7.42
N ARG A 79 7.47 -18.58 8.36
CA ARG A 79 8.91 -18.53 8.02
C ARG A 79 9.42 -19.82 7.40
N GLY A 80 9.03 -20.97 7.95
CA GLY A 80 9.39 -22.27 7.38
C GLY A 80 8.80 -22.49 6.00
N VAL A 81 7.56 -22.04 5.79
CA VAL A 81 6.90 -22.09 4.48
C VAL A 81 7.56 -21.12 3.49
N ALA A 82 7.91 -19.89 3.92
CA ALA A 82 8.57 -18.90 3.07
C ALA A 82 9.85 -19.46 2.42
N GLY A 83 10.68 -20.16 3.18
CA GLY A 83 11.90 -20.78 2.67
C GLY A 83 11.64 -21.81 1.58
N LYS A 84 10.52 -22.56 1.65
CA LYS A 84 10.13 -23.51 0.62
C LYS A 84 9.55 -22.79 -0.61
N LEU A 85 8.69 -21.81 -0.40
CA LEU A 85 8.04 -21.05 -1.47
C LEU A 85 9.02 -20.21 -2.29
N ALA A 86 10.13 -19.75 -1.69
CA ALA A 86 11.16 -18.98 -2.37
C ALA A 86 11.82 -19.72 -3.55
N ASN A 87 11.75 -21.06 -3.58
CA ASN A 87 12.24 -21.85 -4.70
C ASN A 87 11.35 -21.74 -5.96
N TYR A 88 10.11 -21.26 -5.81
CA TYR A 88 9.11 -21.24 -6.87
C TYR A 88 8.75 -19.83 -7.37
N SER A 89 8.93 -18.81 -6.55
CA SER A 89 8.64 -17.42 -6.93
C SER A 89 9.42 -16.44 -6.07
N THR A 90 9.76 -15.30 -6.65
CA THR A 90 10.34 -14.14 -5.93
C THR A 90 9.29 -13.40 -5.09
N THR A 91 8.00 -13.54 -5.45
CA THR A 91 6.85 -12.95 -4.75
C THR A 91 5.82 -14.02 -4.34
N PRO A 92 6.23 -15.05 -3.58
CA PRO A 92 5.46 -16.27 -3.43
C PRO A 92 4.11 -16.07 -2.75
N TRP A 93 4.01 -15.11 -1.84
CA TRP A 93 2.78 -14.79 -1.12
C TRP A 93 1.71 -14.09 -1.96
N ALA A 94 2.10 -13.62 -3.15
CA ALA A 94 1.19 -13.02 -4.14
C ALA A 94 0.92 -13.94 -5.34
N ASP A 95 1.82 -14.89 -5.63
CA ASP A 95 1.75 -15.67 -6.87
C ASP A 95 1.26 -17.11 -6.66
N ILE A 96 1.50 -17.70 -5.48
CA ILE A 96 1.28 -19.13 -5.26
C ILE A 96 -0.08 -19.36 -4.60
N LYS A 97 -0.86 -20.31 -5.15
CA LYS A 97 -2.13 -20.73 -4.51
C LYS A 97 -1.84 -21.41 -3.19
N LEU A 98 -2.49 -20.92 -2.14
CA LEU A 98 -2.31 -21.39 -0.78
C LEU A 98 -3.62 -21.95 -0.24
N TRP A 99 -3.51 -22.95 0.63
CA TRP A 99 -4.60 -23.48 1.42
C TRP A 99 -4.24 -23.40 2.90
N VAL A 100 -5.24 -23.34 3.76
CA VAL A 100 -5.04 -23.39 5.20
C VAL A 100 -5.74 -24.64 5.74
N TRP A 101 -4.99 -25.46 6.44
CA TRP A 101 -5.49 -26.60 7.17
C TRP A 101 -4.93 -26.63 8.57
N ASN A 102 -5.80 -26.71 9.57
CA ASN A 102 -5.41 -26.77 10.98
C ASN A 102 -4.33 -25.71 11.37
N ARG A 103 -4.56 -24.45 10.97
CA ARG A 103 -3.62 -23.30 11.17
C ARG A 103 -2.25 -23.47 10.50
N LYS A 104 -2.14 -24.34 9.52
CA LYS A 104 -0.95 -24.55 8.72
C LYS A 104 -1.22 -24.19 7.28
N VAL A 105 -0.23 -23.57 6.62
CA VAL A 105 -0.28 -23.30 5.18
C VAL A 105 0.14 -24.55 4.43
N VAL A 106 -0.63 -24.89 3.42
CA VAL A 106 -0.37 -25.97 2.48
C VAL A 106 -0.35 -25.37 1.07
N PHE A 107 0.54 -25.81 0.23
CA PHE A 107 0.65 -25.41 -1.17
C PHE A 107 1.03 -26.59 -2.05
N ASN A 108 0.67 -26.56 -3.34
CA ASN A 108 1.11 -27.55 -4.30
C ASN A 108 2.47 -27.16 -4.87
N GLU A 109 3.41 -28.10 -4.84
CA GLU A 109 4.69 -27.95 -5.52
C GLU A 109 4.46 -28.07 -7.02
N PRO A 110 4.87 -27.08 -7.84
CA PRO A 110 4.59 -27.06 -9.29
C PRO A 110 5.16 -28.27 -10.05
N GLU A 111 6.21 -28.91 -9.54
CA GLU A 111 6.91 -30.03 -10.20
C GLU A 111 6.35 -31.41 -9.85
N THR A 112 5.58 -31.54 -8.82
CA THR A 112 4.93 -32.79 -8.48
C THR A 112 3.46 -32.76 -8.93
N SER A 113 3.22 -32.99 -10.23
CA SER A 113 1.88 -33.27 -10.80
C SER A 113 1.24 -34.56 -10.24
N LYS A 114 1.49 -34.87 -9.00
CA LYS A 114 0.64 -35.79 -8.27
C LYS A 114 -0.53 -34.99 -7.77
N ASP A 115 -1.59 -34.97 -8.57
CA ASP A 115 -2.95 -34.77 -8.10
C ASP A 115 -3.16 -35.66 -6.88
N ARG A 116 -2.72 -35.20 -5.73
CA ARG A 116 -3.27 -35.72 -4.51
C ARG A 116 -4.70 -35.21 -4.54
N GLU A 117 -5.60 -36.11 -4.91
CA GLU A 117 -7.02 -35.99 -4.66
C GLU A 117 -7.17 -35.47 -3.24
N VAL A 118 -7.30 -34.18 -3.11
CA VAL A 118 -7.63 -33.52 -1.86
C VAL A 118 -9.11 -33.78 -1.70
N ALA A 119 -9.45 -34.91 -1.12
CA ALA A 119 -10.77 -35.22 -0.59
C ALA A 119 -11.04 -34.27 0.59
N THR A 120 -11.78 -33.23 0.38
CA THR A 120 -11.48 -31.90 0.78
C THR A 120 -12.61 -31.15 1.39
N SER A 121 -13.32 -31.74 2.28
CA SER A 121 -14.20 -30.99 3.20
C SER A 121 -13.46 -30.27 4.35
N GLN A 122 -12.13 -30.40 4.44
CA GLN A 122 -11.33 -29.88 5.57
C GLN A 122 -10.32 -28.76 5.23
N TYR A 123 -10.11 -28.44 3.94
CA TYR A 123 -9.19 -27.38 3.54
C TYR A 123 -9.95 -26.10 3.21
N VAL A 124 -9.58 -25.02 3.82
CA VAL A 124 -10.04 -23.69 3.42
C VAL A 124 -9.09 -23.16 2.37
N MET A 125 -9.57 -23.06 1.13
CA MET A 125 -8.79 -22.46 0.04
C MET A 125 -8.62 -20.96 0.32
N PHE A 126 -7.37 -20.51 0.39
CA PHE A 126 -7.07 -19.10 0.50
C PHE A 126 -7.14 -18.48 -0.90
N SER A 127 -8.11 -17.62 -1.14
CA SER A 127 -8.31 -17.00 -2.44
C SER A 127 -7.41 -15.78 -2.61
N LEU A 128 -6.26 -15.94 -3.24
CA LEU A 128 -5.39 -14.81 -3.61
C LEU A 128 -6.12 -13.81 -4.50
N ALA A 129 -6.96 -14.27 -5.42
CA ALA A 129 -7.75 -13.39 -6.30
C ALA A 129 -8.72 -12.48 -5.54
N SER A 130 -9.19 -12.88 -4.34
CA SER A 130 -10.00 -12.00 -3.50
C SER A 130 -9.14 -10.96 -2.78
N VAL A 131 -7.95 -11.33 -2.32
CA VAL A 131 -7.00 -10.41 -1.70
C VAL A 131 -6.53 -9.36 -2.71
N GLU A 132 -6.20 -9.78 -3.92
CA GLU A 132 -5.77 -8.90 -5.00
C GLU A 132 -6.86 -7.86 -5.31
N ARG A 133 -8.11 -8.29 -5.52
CA ARG A 133 -9.24 -7.37 -5.74
C ARG A 133 -9.51 -6.44 -4.57
N GLU A 134 -9.38 -6.91 -3.32
CA GLU A 134 -9.49 -6.04 -2.15
C GLU A 134 -8.40 -4.97 -2.15
N VAL A 135 -7.15 -5.33 -2.45
CA VAL A 135 -6.03 -4.39 -2.52
C VAL A 135 -6.24 -3.40 -3.66
N GLU A 136 -6.67 -3.85 -4.84
CA GLU A 136 -7.00 -2.97 -5.98
C GLU A 136 -8.07 -1.94 -5.62
N SER A 137 -9.16 -2.39 -4.98
CA SER A 137 -10.23 -1.50 -4.53
C SER A 137 -9.74 -0.48 -3.50
N LEU A 138 -8.92 -0.90 -2.54
CA LEU A 138 -8.32 0.00 -1.54
C LEU A 138 -7.35 0.99 -2.18
N VAL A 139 -6.55 0.57 -3.17
CA VAL A 139 -5.67 1.46 -3.92
C VAL A 139 -6.47 2.49 -4.71
N ALA A 140 -7.56 2.08 -5.37
CA ALA A 140 -8.46 3.00 -6.05
C ALA A 140 -9.03 4.05 -5.08
N THR A 141 -9.53 3.61 -3.93
CA THR A 141 -10.04 4.50 -2.87
C THR A 141 -8.96 5.43 -2.30
N MET A 142 -7.70 4.98 -2.21
CA MET A 142 -6.58 5.83 -1.77
C MET A 142 -6.22 6.93 -2.77
N ARG A 143 -6.57 6.76 -4.04
CA ARG A 143 -6.39 7.80 -5.08
C ARG A 143 -7.44 8.90 -4.97
N GLU A 144 -8.62 8.57 -4.47
CA GLU A 144 -9.69 9.52 -4.25
C GLU A 144 -9.45 10.25 -2.93
N ARG A 145 -9.29 11.57 -3.01
CA ARG A 145 -9.27 12.40 -1.80
C ARG A 145 -10.64 12.35 -1.14
N SER A 146 -10.63 12.25 0.19
CA SER A 146 -11.87 12.40 0.95
C SER A 146 -12.48 13.79 0.68
N GLU A 147 -13.79 13.86 0.46
CA GLU A 147 -14.49 15.14 0.37
C GLU A 147 -14.26 16.00 1.62
N ASN A 148 -14.06 15.36 2.77
CA ASN A 148 -13.76 16.04 4.02
C ASN A 148 -12.38 16.73 4.04
N ASP A 149 -11.47 16.37 3.13
CA ASP A 149 -10.14 16.96 3.04
C ASP A 149 -10.07 18.14 2.06
N ILE A 150 -11.12 18.32 1.24
CA ILE A 150 -11.17 19.38 0.24
C ILE A 150 -11.25 20.74 0.91
N GLY A 151 -10.38 21.65 0.51
CA GLY A 151 -10.28 23.00 1.09
C GLY A 151 -9.62 23.04 2.47
N LYS A 152 -8.99 21.95 2.91
CA LYS A 152 -8.25 21.87 4.17
C LYS A 152 -6.75 21.70 3.93
N THR A 153 -5.99 21.98 4.95
CA THR A 153 -4.53 21.76 4.97
C THR A 153 -4.16 20.90 6.17
N GLU A 154 -3.05 20.19 6.05
CA GLU A 154 -2.53 19.34 7.11
C GLU A 154 -1.02 19.46 7.26
N ARG A 155 -0.51 19.14 8.44
CA ARG A 155 0.92 18.94 8.68
C ARG A 155 1.13 17.51 9.13
N HIS A 156 2.02 16.82 8.46
CA HIS A 156 2.36 15.45 8.83
C HIS A 156 3.87 15.31 8.93
N ARG A 157 4.35 14.77 10.06
CA ARG A 157 5.77 14.66 10.40
C ARG A 157 6.62 14.02 9.29
N TYR A 158 6.03 13.16 8.49
CA TYR A 158 6.72 12.39 7.45
C TYR A 158 6.39 12.84 6.03
N ILE A 159 5.51 13.82 5.85
CA ILE A 159 5.13 14.36 4.54
C ILE A 159 5.80 15.72 4.33
N ALA A 160 6.43 15.91 3.18
CA ALA A 160 7.05 17.16 2.73
C ALA A 160 7.95 17.83 3.80
N ARG A 161 8.66 17.04 4.62
CA ARG A 161 9.51 17.51 5.74
C ARG A 161 8.73 18.35 6.76
N ASN A 162 7.54 17.92 7.12
CA ASN A 162 6.64 18.64 8.04
C ASN A 162 6.16 20.00 7.50
N ALA A 163 6.21 20.22 6.20
CA ALA A 163 5.61 21.40 5.59
C ALA A 163 4.07 21.32 5.65
N LEU A 164 3.43 22.47 5.56
CA LEU A 164 1.99 22.54 5.40
C LEU A 164 1.64 22.07 3.97
N VAL A 165 0.79 21.07 3.86
CA VAL A 165 0.33 20.50 2.58
C VAL A 165 -1.19 20.60 2.47
N VAL A 166 -1.69 20.54 1.25
CA VAL A 166 -3.14 20.40 1.02
C VAL A 166 -3.56 19.00 1.49
N ALA A 167 -4.58 18.94 2.35
CA ALA A 167 -4.99 17.71 3.02
C ALA A 167 -5.29 16.56 2.03
N GLY A 168 -4.83 15.37 2.36
CA GLY A 168 -4.91 14.21 1.47
C GLY A 168 -3.96 14.24 0.26
N THR A 169 -3.01 15.20 0.21
CA THR A 169 -2.01 15.29 -0.87
C THR A 169 -0.60 15.47 -0.29
N ARG A 170 0.40 15.55 -1.17
CA ARG A 170 1.77 15.97 -0.83
C ARG A 170 2.10 17.36 -1.37
N ILE A 171 1.10 18.06 -1.90
CA ILE A 171 1.28 19.37 -2.51
C ILE A 171 1.40 20.41 -1.40
N ARG A 172 2.52 21.08 -1.39
CA ARG A 172 2.82 22.11 -0.38
C ARG A 172 1.94 23.34 -0.63
N VAL A 173 1.41 23.90 0.44
CA VAL A 173 0.58 25.12 0.38
C VAL A 173 1.40 26.29 -0.18
N ASP A 174 2.67 26.42 0.22
CA ASP A 174 3.54 27.48 -0.29
C ASP A 174 3.83 27.38 -1.80
N ALA A 175 3.82 26.18 -2.36
CA ALA A 175 3.94 26.00 -3.81
C ALA A 175 2.72 26.55 -4.55
N VAL A 176 1.52 26.24 -4.04
CA VAL A 176 0.26 26.76 -4.62
C VAL A 176 0.18 28.28 -4.42
N GLN A 177 0.54 28.78 -3.25
CA GLN A 177 0.59 30.21 -2.95
C GLN A 177 1.53 30.96 -3.90
N GLY A 178 2.71 30.39 -4.21
CA GLY A 178 3.64 30.96 -5.16
C GLY A 178 3.05 31.15 -6.56
N TYR A 179 2.22 30.23 -7.04
CA TYR A 179 1.50 30.40 -8.31
C TYR A 179 0.46 31.52 -8.23
N LEU A 180 -0.28 31.61 -7.10
CA LEU A 180 -1.26 32.69 -6.89
C LEU A 180 -0.56 34.06 -6.83
N ASP A 181 0.53 34.18 -6.11
CA ASP A 181 1.30 35.41 -5.99
C ASP A 181 1.92 35.85 -7.32
N ALA A 182 2.25 34.88 -8.18
CA ALA A 182 2.72 35.14 -9.54
C ALA A 182 1.60 35.49 -10.51
N GLY A 183 0.32 35.52 -10.07
CA GLY A 183 -0.84 35.91 -10.88
C GLY A 183 -1.39 34.83 -11.80
N TYR A 184 -1.02 33.56 -11.60
CA TYR A 184 -1.59 32.46 -12.38
C TYR A 184 -3.06 32.22 -12.01
N SER A 185 -3.86 31.87 -13.02
CA SER A 185 -5.28 31.55 -12.81
C SER A 185 -5.47 30.23 -12.07
N VAL A 186 -6.61 30.10 -11.37
CA VAL A 186 -6.97 28.83 -10.70
C VAL A 186 -6.97 27.65 -11.67
N ASP A 187 -7.47 27.84 -12.90
CA ASP A 187 -7.50 26.79 -13.91
C ASP A 187 -6.09 26.34 -14.34
N HIS A 188 -5.14 27.28 -14.41
CA HIS A 188 -3.75 26.95 -14.67
C HIS A 188 -3.16 26.12 -13.52
N ILE A 189 -3.40 26.51 -12.27
CA ILE A 189 -2.93 25.79 -11.10
C ILE A 189 -3.52 24.36 -11.05
N LEU A 190 -4.79 24.19 -11.42
CA LEU A 190 -5.42 22.87 -11.49
C LEU A 190 -4.87 22.01 -12.63
N SER A 191 -4.40 22.63 -13.74
CA SER A 191 -3.72 21.86 -14.79
C SER A 191 -2.33 21.35 -14.36
N GLU A 192 -1.61 22.12 -13.55
CA GLU A 192 -0.32 21.72 -12.97
C GLU A 192 -0.46 20.69 -11.83
N TYR A 193 -1.54 20.80 -11.07
CA TYR A 193 -1.84 19.92 -9.93
C TYR A 193 -3.23 19.26 -10.08
N PRO A 194 -3.38 18.24 -10.94
CA PRO A 194 -4.68 17.60 -11.22
C PRO A 194 -5.36 16.94 -10.01
N SER A 195 -4.61 16.69 -8.93
CA SER A 195 -5.15 16.15 -7.67
C SER A 195 -5.78 17.23 -6.78
N LEU A 196 -5.64 18.50 -7.10
CA LEU A 196 -6.33 19.59 -6.41
C LEU A 196 -7.71 19.84 -7.00
N GLN A 197 -8.59 20.35 -6.16
CA GLN A 197 -9.88 20.89 -6.57
C GLN A 197 -9.89 22.42 -6.43
N ARG A 198 -10.78 23.07 -7.16
CA ARG A 198 -10.95 24.54 -7.13
C ARG A 198 -11.06 25.07 -5.71
N ARG A 199 -11.81 24.39 -4.85
CA ARG A 199 -11.97 24.74 -3.42
C ARG A 199 -10.67 24.75 -2.64
N ASP A 200 -9.69 23.94 -3.01
CA ASP A 200 -8.37 23.92 -2.35
C ASP A 200 -7.62 25.22 -2.64
N VAL A 201 -7.59 25.60 -3.93
CA VAL A 201 -6.90 26.79 -4.37
C VAL A 201 -7.56 28.05 -3.82
N GLU A 202 -8.90 28.09 -3.82
CA GLU A 202 -9.68 29.19 -3.26
C GLU A 202 -9.49 29.33 -1.74
N ALA A 203 -9.42 28.20 -1.01
CA ALA A 203 -9.16 28.21 0.43
C ALA A 203 -7.75 28.76 0.77
N ILE A 204 -6.75 28.42 -0.06
CA ILE A 204 -5.39 28.95 0.07
C ILE A 204 -5.38 30.45 -0.25
N ALA A 205 -6.00 30.88 -1.35
CA ALA A 205 -6.09 32.27 -1.77
C ALA A 205 -6.77 33.16 -0.70
N ALA A 206 -7.79 32.62 -0.01
CA ALA A 206 -8.50 33.32 1.06
C ALA A 206 -7.70 33.42 2.37
N GLY A 207 -6.50 32.85 2.46
CA GLY A 207 -5.71 32.77 3.69
C GLY A 207 -6.37 31.90 4.79
N GLY A 208 -7.44 31.21 4.46
CA GLY A 208 -8.27 30.41 5.36
C GLY A 208 -7.82 28.95 5.46
N THR A 209 -6.60 28.71 5.89
CA THR A 209 -6.10 27.33 6.11
C THR A 209 -6.69 26.75 7.39
N LYS A 210 -7.85 26.07 7.28
CA LYS A 210 -8.34 25.23 8.37
C LYS A 210 -7.48 23.96 8.45
N LEU A 211 -6.74 23.80 9.55
CA LEU A 211 -6.02 22.55 9.83
C LEU A 211 -7.01 21.39 9.92
N ALA A 212 -6.79 20.36 9.14
CA ALA A 212 -7.48 19.08 9.35
C ALA A 212 -7.00 18.50 10.68
N VAL A 213 -7.93 18.16 11.57
CA VAL A 213 -7.63 17.46 12.82
C VAL A 213 -7.28 16.02 12.45
N ALA A 214 -6.01 15.62 12.75
CA ALA A 214 -5.53 14.27 12.56
C ALA A 214 -6.16 13.31 13.58
#